data_e5b292e496845c1b721d6175fbe324f1
#
_entry.id   e5b292e496845c1b721d6175fbe324f1
#
_cell.length_a   1.000
_cell.length_b   1.000
_cell.length_c   1.000
_cell.angle_alpha   90.00
_cell.angle_beta   90.00
_cell.angle_gamma   90.00
#
_symmetry.space_group_name_H-M   'P 1'
#
loop_
_entity.id
_entity.type
_entity.pdbx_description
1 polymer ?
#
loop_
_entity_poly.entity_id
_entity_poly.type
_entity_poly.pdbx_seq_one_letter_code
_entity_poly.pdbx_strand_id
1 'polypeptide(L)'
;MLILGLQGSPRKGGNTDTLLAAFLDRAAQAGAAVKTIQVARAGIVPCKGCGYCETHGVCVIADDPMSKEIYGLLREADLVVAATPVFFYGISAQLKGLIDRTQTLWSRKYVYRLKDPLAATRKGVLFSVAASQGRQLFDGIHLTTKYFFDAIDADFTHVLTYRGIEAKGAVRKQAGLAADIEATVEKTVRPLLNRKRVLFLSSHGACRAPMAAAMAQQRYGERIRAAFGAMSPASELSAPMVQAMARVGVDMAFRKPMDHQDAMHGLTPDLIVGMGTGVNARGFAQVEFVPWPLAEPAASDDATMDRLRLAIEMHLDGLMQGVV
;
A
#
# COMPACT_ATOMS: atom_id res chain seq x y z
N MET A 1 10.00 -3.14 -0.54
CA MET A 1 8.80 -2.66 0.15
C MET A 1 8.58 -1.18 -0.13
N LEU A 2 7.32 -0.70 -0.12
CA LEU A 2 6.97 0.72 -0.29
C LEU A 2 6.46 1.32 1.01
N ILE A 3 7.02 2.45 1.41
CA ILE A 3 6.52 3.28 2.53
C ILE A 3 5.87 4.54 1.96
N LEU A 4 4.62 4.77 2.31
CA LEU A 4 3.87 5.97 1.92
C LEU A 4 3.75 6.93 3.12
N GLY A 5 4.42 8.07 3.04
CA GLY A 5 4.31 9.16 4.00
C GLY A 5 3.18 10.13 3.61
N LEU A 6 2.20 10.30 4.48
CA LEU A 6 1.11 11.28 4.33
C LEU A 6 1.42 12.51 5.19
N GLN A 7 2.02 13.52 4.57
CA GLN A 7 2.39 14.76 5.25
C GLN A 7 1.17 15.69 5.34
N GLY A 8 0.53 15.73 6.51
CA GLY A 8 -0.70 16.48 6.77
C GLY A 8 -0.50 17.92 7.24
N SER A 9 0.74 18.35 7.53
CA SER A 9 0.97 19.73 7.96
C SER A 9 0.91 20.72 6.78
N PRO A 10 0.19 21.85 6.90
CA PRO A 10 0.23 22.90 5.89
C PRO A 10 1.56 23.68 5.87
N ARG A 11 2.38 23.57 6.92
CA ARG A 11 3.67 24.30 7.05
C ARG A 11 4.79 23.50 6.41
N LYS A 12 5.39 24.00 5.32
CA LYS A 12 6.60 23.42 4.72
C LYS A 12 7.78 23.53 5.69
N GLY A 13 8.49 22.41 5.93
CA GLY A 13 9.62 22.34 6.85
C GLY A 13 9.21 22.55 8.32
N GLY A 14 7.94 22.33 8.67
CA GLY A 14 7.46 22.32 10.06
C GLY A 14 7.94 21.09 10.83
N ASN A 15 7.64 21.04 12.13
CA ASN A 15 8.11 19.96 13.00
C ASN A 15 7.62 18.57 12.55
N THR A 16 6.37 18.45 12.16
CA THR A 16 5.79 17.19 11.65
C THR A 16 6.45 16.76 10.32
N ASP A 17 6.69 17.71 9.40
CA ASP A 17 7.37 17.46 8.13
C ASP A 17 8.82 17.00 8.37
N THR A 18 9.51 17.65 9.29
CA THR A 18 10.88 17.28 9.71
C THR A 18 10.95 15.88 10.31
N LEU A 19 9.99 15.53 11.18
CA LEU A 19 9.92 14.19 11.80
C LEU A 19 9.67 13.10 10.76
N LEU A 20 8.69 13.31 9.87
CA LEU A 20 8.39 12.38 8.79
C LEU A 20 9.60 12.20 7.86
N ALA A 21 10.23 13.30 7.43
CA ALA A 21 11.41 13.23 6.54
C ALA A 21 12.55 12.43 7.19
N ALA A 22 12.87 12.69 8.46
CA ALA A 22 13.93 11.97 9.17
C ALA A 22 13.67 10.45 9.26
N PHE A 23 12.42 10.04 9.48
CA PHE A 23 12.05 8.63 9.45
C PHE A 23 12.16 8.03 8.04
N LEU A 24 11.64 8.72 7.02
CA LEU A 24 11.68 8.22 5.63
C LEU A 24 13.12 8.12 5.11
N ASP A 25 13.99 9.10 5.43
CA ASP A 25 15.40 9.06 5.09
C ASP A 25 16.08 7.83 5.74
N ARG A 26 15.80 7.57 7.01
CA ARG A 26 16.36 6.41 7.71
C ARG A 26 15.83 5.08 7.17
N ALA A 27 14.55 5.02 6.82
CA ALA A 27 13.94 3.85 6.19
C ALA A 27 14.50 3.59 4.79
N ALA A 28 14.74 4.65 4.01
CA ALA A 28 15.39 4.55 2.69
C ALA A 28 16.83 4.02 2.80
N GLN A 29 17.61 4.50 3.79
CA GLN A 29 18.94 3.98 4.10
C GLN A 29 18.91 2.50 4.49
N ALA A 30 17.81 2.03 5.09
CA ALA A 30 17.60 0.61 5.39
C ALA A 30 17.20 -0.23 4.17
N GLY A 31 16.91 0.39 3.00
CA GLY A 31 16.56 -0.28 1.74
C GLY A 31 15.07 -0.23 1.37
N ALA A 32 14.25 0.57 2.05
CA ALA A 32 12.84 0.77 1.66
C ALA A 32 12.71 1.79 0.53
N ALA A 33 11.81 1.55 -0.43
CA ALA A 33 11.33 2.59 -1.32
C ALA A 33 10.38 3.52 -0.55
N VAL A 34 10.54 4.83 -0.70
CA VAL A 34 9.73 5.82 0.03
C VAL A 34 9.04 6.77 -0.94
N LYS A 35 7.78 7.08 -0.65
CA LYS A 35 7.01 8.10 -1.38
C LYS A 35 6.28 8.99 -0.39
N THR A 36 6.23 10.30 -0.65
CA THR A 36 5.57 11.28 0.22
C THR A 36 4.47 12.02 -0.53
N ILE A 37 3.27 12.04 0.03
CA ILE A 37 2.18 12.90 -0.41
C ILE A 37 2.13 14.13 0.50
N GLN A 38 2.33 15.31 -0.08
CA GLN A 38 2.13 16.60 0.58
C GLN A 38 0.63 16.92 0.59
N VAL A 39 -0.11 16.33 1.53
CA VAL A 39 -1.58 16.31 1.53
C VAL A 39 -2.17 17.73 1.44
N ALA A 40 -1.56 18.70 2.13
CA ALA A 40 -2.02 20.09 2.12
C ALA A 40 -1.93 20.77 0.74
N ARG A 41 -1.20 20.19 -0.21
CA ARG A 41 -0.95 20.74 -1.54
C ARG A 41 -1.41 19.82 -2.67
N ALA A 42 -1.89 18.64 -2.32
CA ALA A 42 -2.26 17.63 -3.29
C ALA A 42 -3.55 17.96 -4.06
N GLY A 43 -4.31 18.97 -3.65
CA GLY A 43 -5.57 19.33 -4.35
C GLY A 43 -6.68 18.30 -4.17
N ILE A 44 -6.67 17.56 -3.06
CA ILE A 44 -7.70 16.55 -2.76
C ILE A 44 -9.02 17.25 -2.47
N VAL A 45 -10.06 16.92 -3.24
CA VAL A 45 -11.43 17.40 -3.00
C VAL A 45 -12.02 16.62 -1.81
N PRO A 46 -12.52 17.28 -0.77
CA PRO A 46 -13.11 16.60 0.40
C PRO A 46 -14.31 15.71 0.04
N CYS A 47 -14.57 14.70 0.87
CA CYS A 47 -15.74 13.82 0.71
C CYS A 47 -17.04 14.63 0.79
N LYS A 48 -17.98 14.35 -0.13
CA LYS A 48 -19.30 15.01 -0.19
C LYS A 48 -20.39 14.29 0.63
N GLY A 49 -20.08 13.14 1.22
CA GLY A 49 -21.08 12.33 1.95
C GLY A 49 -22.19 11.76 1.08
N CYS A 50 -21.96 11.57 -0.23
CA CYS A 50 -23.00 11.22 -1.21
C CYS A 50 -23.41 9.74 -1.23
N GLY A 51 -22.71 8.84 -0.51
CA GLY A 51 -22.99 7.40 -0.49
C GLY A 51 -22.64 6.63 -1.79
N TYR A 52 -22.17 7.30 -2.84
CA TYR A 52 -21.90 6.65 -4.14
C TYR A 52 -20.94 5.46 -4.04
N CYS A 53 -19.94 5.52 -3.17
CA CYS A 53 -19.00 4.43 -2.97
C CYS A 53 -19.62 3.18 -2.32
N GLU A 54 -20.74 3.31 -1.61
CA GLU A 54 -21.44 2.18 -1.01
C GLU A 54 -22.21 1.35 -2.04
N THR A 55 -22.57 1.95 -3.17
CA THR A 55 -23.33 1.30 -4.26
C THR A 55 -22.47 0.95 -5.47
N HIS A 56 -21.30 1.62 -5.65
CA HIS A 56 -20.45 1.45 -6.85
C HIS A 56 -19.02 0.98 -6.52
N GLY A 57 -18.61 0.97 -5.24
CA GLY A 57 -17.27 0.57 -4.82
C GLY A 57 -16.14 1.54 -5.24
N VAL A 58 -16.49 2.70 -5.80
CA VAL A 58 -15.56 3.76 -6.23
C VAL A 58 -16.11 5.13 -5.82
N CYS A 59 -15.24 6.15 -5.77
CA CYS A 59 -15.67 7.50 -5.46
C CYS A 59 -16.24 8.20 -6.71
N VAL A 60 -17.33 8.97 -6.55
CA VAL A 60 -17.90 9.79 -7.62
C VAL A 60 -16.97 10.94 -8.06
N ILE A 61 -16.06 11.39 -7.17
CA ILE A 61 -15.05 12.40 -7.50
C ILE A 61 -13.87 11.67 -8.17
N ALA A 62 -13.89 11.62 -9.51
CA ALA A 62 -12.93 10.84 -10.30
C ALA A 62 -11.69 11.64 -10.73
N ASP A 63 -11.78 12.96 -10.80
CA ASP A 63 -10.78 13.81 -11.46
C ASP A 63 -9.75 14.46 -10.55
N ASP A 64 -9.72 14.09 -9.28
CA ASP A 64 -8.75 14.61 -8.33
C ASP A 64 -7.59 13.62 -8.08
N PRO A 65 -6.48 14.07 -7.45
CA PRO A 65 -5.34 13.21 -7.14
C PRO A 65 -5.68 12.00 -6.26
N MET A 66 -6.71 12.10 -5.41
CA MET A 66 -7.14 10.96 -4.59
C MET A 66 -7.55 9.77 -5.47
N SER A 67 -8.37 10.01 -6.49
CA SER A 67 -8.88 8.97 -7.39
C SER A 67 -7.88 8.57 -8.46
N LYS A 68 -7.06 9.49 -8.95
CA LYS A 68 -6.09 9.22 -10.02
C LYS A 68 -4.84 8.48 -9.55
N GLU A 69 -4.40 8.72 -8.30
CA GLU A 69 -3.11 8.23 -7.80
C GLU A 69 -3.18 7.67 -6.39
N ILE A 70 -3.77 8.41 -5.42
CA ILE A 70 -3.56 8.13 -3.99
C ILE A 70 -4.20 6.81 -3.56
N TYR A 71 -5.37 6.44 -4.10
CA TYR A 71 -5.96 5.12 -3.82
C TYR A 71 -5.02 3.99 -4.26
N GLY A 72 -4.40 4.08 -5.43
CA GLY A 72 -3.40 3.11 -5.90
C GLY A 72 -2.22 3.00 -4.95
N LEU A 73 -1.65 4.13 -4.54
CA LEU A 73 -0.52 4.17 -3.59
C LEU A 73 -0.88 3.58 -2.22
N LEU A 74 -2.09 3.84 -1.71
CA LEU A 74 -2.57 3.23 -0.47
C LEU A 74 -2.71 1.70 -0.60
N ARG A 75 -3.05 1.20 -1.80
CA ARG A 75 -3.14 -0.24 -2.09
C ARG A 75 -1.78 -0.91 -2.30
N GLU A 76 -0.77 -0.17 -2.72
CA GLU A 76 0.59 -0.68 -2.96
C GLU A 76 1.48 -0.61 -1.72
N ALA A 77 1.25 0.34 -0.81
CA ALA A 77 2.09 0.58 0.35
C ALA A 77 2.07 -0.59 1.33
N ASP A 78 3.26 -1.02 1.74
CA ASP A 78 3.45 -1.97 2.85
C ASP A 78 3.35 -1.28 4.21
N LEU A 79 3.75 -0.01 4.28
CA LEU A 79 3.68 0.83 5.48
C LEU A 79 3.12 2.20 5.10
N VAL A 80 2.09 2.66 5.82
CA VAL A 80 1.54 4.01 5.69
C VAL A 80 1.84 4.81 6.95
N VAL A 81 2.48 5.97 6.78
CA VAL A 81 2.79 6.88 7.88
C VAL A 81 1.89 8.10 7.79
N ALA A 82 0.97 8.27 8.72
CA ALA A 82 0.16 9.47 8.86
C ALA A 82 0.90 10.48 9.75
N ALA A 83 1.31 11.62 9.19
CA ALA A 83 2.03 12.66 9.91
C ALA A 83 1.18 13.94 9.99
N THR A 84 0.83 14.38 11.20
CA THR A 84 -0.06 15.52 11.43
C THR A 84 0.36 16.38 12.62
N PRO A 85 0.26 17.72 12.53
CA PRO A 85 0.29 18.56 13.72
C PRO A 85 -1.00 18.39 14.52
N VAL A 86 -0.99 18.84 15.76
CA VAL A 86 -2.21 18.94 16.57
C VAL A 86 -2.90 20.27 16.29
N PHE A 87 -4.12 20.24 15.77
CA PHE A 87 -5.00 21.40 15.62
C PHE A 87 -6.31 21.14 16.36
N PHE A 88 -6.58 21.95 17.41
CA PHE A 88 -7.78 21.78 18.24
C PHE A 88 -7.99 20.31 18.71
N TYR A 89 -6.95 19.68 19.24
CA TYR A 89 -6.95 18.27 19.69
C TYR A 89 -7.23 17.25 18.59
N GLY A 90 -7.21 17.66 17.33
CA GLY A 90 -7.47 16.83 16.16
C GLY A 90 -6.35 16.87 15.12
N ILE A 91 -6.51 16.07 14.09
CA ILE A 91 -5.66 16.11 12.90
C ILE A 91 -5.90 17.39 12.10
N SER A 92 -4.97 17.75 11.22
CA SER A 92 -5.17 18.89 10.31
C SER A 92 -6.37 18.64 9.37
N ALA A 93 -7.09 19.71 8.99
CA ALA A 93 -8.20 19.62 8.06
C ALA A 93 -7.81 19.01 6.71
N GLN A 94 -6.58 19.25 6.25
CA GLN A 94 -6.04 18.71 5.01
C GLN A 94 -5.93 17.18 5.07
N LEU A 95 -5.34 16.64 6.16
CA LEU A 95 -5.25 15.19 6.33
C LEU A 95 -6.63 14.57 6.56
N LYS A 96 -7.52 15.27 7.28
CA LYS A 96 -8.91 14.82 7.46
C LYS A 96 -9.64 14.69 6.12
N GLY A 97 -9.45 15.64 5.21
CA GLY A 97 -10.02 15.57 3.86
C GLY A 97 -9.59 14.32 3.09
N LEU A 98 -8.33 13.91 3.18
CA LEU A 98 -7.86 12.64 2.62
C LEU A 98 -8.50 11.45 3.32
N ILE A 99 -8.51 11.44 4.66
CA ILE A 99 -9.07 10.35 5.46
C ILE A 99 -10.54 10.14 5.13
N ASP A 100 -11.35 11.20 5.04
CA ASP A 100 -12.77 11.09 4.70
C ASP A 100 -13.01 10.51 3.30
N ARG A 101 -12.07 10.69 2.39
CA ARG A 101 -12.11 10.05 1.07
C ARG A 101 -11.83 8.55 1.11
N THR A 102 -11.20 8.03 2.18
CA THR A 102 -11.04 6.57 2.35
C THR A 102 -12.35 5.85 2.69
N GLN A 103 -13.47 6.55 2.82
CA GLN A 103 -14.81 5.95 2.84
C GLN A 103 -15.03 4.97 1.68
N THR A 104 -14.42 5.20 0.53
CA THR A 104 -14.43 4.26 -0.60
C THR A 104 -13.79 2.91 -0.24
N LEU A 105 -12.67 2.93 0.46
CA LEU A 105 -11.96 1.71 0.88
C LEU A 105 -12.72 1.02 2.03
N TRP A 106 -13.27 1.81 2.95
CA TRP A 106 -14.16 1.30 4.00
C TRP A 106 -15.38 0.57 3.41
N SER A 107 -16.04 1.17 2.39
CA SER A 107 -17.18 0.54 1.72
C SER A 107 -16.79 -0.80 1.07
N ARG A 108 -15.63 -0.87 0.42
CA ARG A 108 -15.12 -2.12 -0.15
C ARG A 108 -14.91 -3.19 0.91
N LYS A 109 -14.37 -2.82 2.07
CA LYS A 109 -14.12 -3.74 3.18
C LYS A 109 -15.43 -4.21 3.84
N TYR A 110 -16.31 -3.29 4.20
CA TYR A 110 -17.46 -3.59 5.07
C TYR A 110 -18.76 -3.82 4.32
N VAL A 111 -19.02 -3.13 3.20
CA VAL A 111 -20.22 -3.32 2.39
C VAL A 111 -20.02 -4.43 1.38
N TYR A 112 -18.92 -4.39 0.62
CA TYR A 112 -18.61 -5.42 -0.37
C TYR A 112 -17.91 -6.66 0.22
N ARG A 113 -17.46 -6.61 1.47
CA ARG A 113 -16.75 -7.69 2.18
C ARG A 113 -15.49 -8.17 1.46
N LEU A 114 -14.77 -7.22 0.84
CA LEU A 114 -13.52 -7.46 0.14
C LEU A 114 -12.34 -7.09 1.02
N LYS A 115 -11.27 -7.89 0.98
CA LYS A 115 -10.01 -7.63 1.70
C LYS A 115 -8.90 -7.33 0.70
N ASP A 116 -8.12 -6.32 1.01
CA ASP A 116 -6.88 -6.05 0.27
C ASP A 116 -5.89 -7.21 0.43
N PRO A 117 -5.17 -7.64 -0.62
CA PRO A 117 -4.14 -8.66 -0.52
C PRO A 117 -3.06 -8.38 0.53
N LEU A 118 -2.77 -7.11 0.84
CA LEU A 118 -1.82 -6.69 1.87
C LEU A 118 -2.43 -6.58 3.28
N ALA A 119 -3.73 -6.86 3.47
CA ALA A 119 -4.45 -6.63 4.73
C ALA A 119 -3.79 -7.29 5.96
N ALA A 120 -3.19 -8.47 5.78
CA ALA A 120 -2.52 -9.19 6.88
C ALA A 120 -1.15 -8.58 7.25
N THR A 121 -0.53 -7.81 6.35
CA THR A 121 0.87 -7.38 6.51
C THR A 121 1.09 -5.87 6.44
N ARG A 122 0.12 -5.10 5.92
CA ARG A 122 0.23 -3.64 5.88
C ARG A 122 0.25 -3.07 7.29
N LYS A 123 1.21 -2.16 7.53
CA LYS A 123 1.37 -1.48 8.81
C LYS A 123 0.96 -0.02 8.70
N GLY A 124 0.44 0.53 9.81
CA GLY A 124 0.12 1.93 9.99
C GLY A 124 0.92 2.55 11.13
N VAL A 125 1.46 3.75 10.92
CA VAL A 125 2.22 4.51 11.90
C VAL A 125 1.71 5.94 11.96
N LEU A 126 1.56 6.47 13.16
CA LEU A 126 1.18 7.85 13.41
C LEU A 126 2.36 8.66 13.92
N PHE A 127 2.66 9.80 13.27
CA PHE A 127 3.55 10.81 13.79
C PHE A 127 2.79 12.10 14.08
N SER A 128 2.98 12.66 15.29
CA SER A 128 2.37 13.94 15.62
C SER A 128 3.25 14.82 16.52
N VAL A 129 3.26 16.11 16.23
CA VAL A 129 3.99 17.11 17.01
C VAL A 129 3.04 18.22 17.40
N ALA A 130 3.03 18.55 18.70
CA ALA A 130 2.21 19.59 19.29
C ALA A 130 3.05 20.71 19.90
N ALA A 131 2.57 21.96 19.78
CA ALA A 131 3.16 23.12 20.45
C ALA A 131 2.83 23.14 21.96
N SER A 132 1.62 22.72 22.33
CA SER A 132 1.12 22.77 23.70
C SER A 132 1.48 21.54 24.54
N GLN A 133 1.15 21.58 25.85
CA GLN A 133 1.40 20.53 26.85
C GLN A 133 0.12 19.87 27.37
N GLY A 134 -1.03 20.05 26.70
CA GLY A 134 -2.35 19.58 27.15
C GLY A 134 -2.38 18.07 27.47
N ARG A 135 -3.28 17.66 28.38
CA ARG A 135 -3.35 16.26 28.84
C ARG A 135 -3.82 15.30 27.74
N GLN A 136 -4.93 15.55 27.09
CA GLN A 136 -5.58 14.69 26.10
C GLN A 136 -5.22 15.09 24.66
N LEU A 137 -4.03 15.64 24.47
CA LEU A 137 -3.62 16.34 23.27
C LEU A 137 -3.67 15.52 21.99
N PHE A 138 -3.42 14.21 22.11
CA PHE A 138 -3.35 13.28 20.98
C PHE A 138 -4.54 12.33 20.89
N ASP A 139 -5.50 12.36 21.84
CA ASP A 139 -6.57 11.35 21.90
C ASP A 139 -7.46 11.36 20.64
N GLY A 140 -7.89 12.55 20.21
CA GLY A 140 -8.70 12.69 19.00
C GLY A 140 -7.93 12.30 17.72
N ILE A 141 -6.62 12.60 17.67
CA ILE A 141 -5.74 12.21 16.57
C ILE A 141 -5.59 10.70 16.54
N HIS A 142 -5.33 10.07 17.67
CA HIS A 142 -5.18 8.62 17.78
C HIS A 142 -6.46 7.89 17.35
N LEU A 143 -7.61 8.33 17.82
CA LEU A 143 -8.91 7.74 17.48
C LEU A 143 -9.19 7.85 15.97
N THR A 144 -9.03 9.04 15.40
CA THR A 144 -9.23 9.26 13.96
C THR A 144 -8.28 8.40 13.12
N THR A 145 -7.01 8.34 13.50
CA THR A 145 -5.99 7.57 12.77
C THR A 145 -6.22 6.07 12.88
N LYS A 146 -6.71 5.57 14.03
CA LYS A 146 -7.09 4.17 14.21
C LYS A 146 -8.12 3.74 13.16
N TYR A 147 -9.20 4.52 12.98
CA TYR A 147 -10.25 4.18 12.01
C TYR A 147 -9.81 4.45 10.56
N PHE A 148 -8.90 5.39 10.33
CA PHE A 148 -8.25 5.55 9.02
C PHE A 148 -7.47 4.29 8.64
N PHE A 149 -6.59 3.79 9.52
CA PHE A 149 -5.82 2.58 9.25
C PHE A 149 -6.72 1.35 9.09
N ASP A 150 -7.77 1.24 9.88
CA ASP A 150 -8.77 0.19 9.69
C ASP A 150 -9.41 0.25 8.30
N ALA A 151 -9.81 1.44 7.83
CA ALA A 151 -10.44 1.60 6.51
C ALA A 151 -9.53 1.21 5.34
N ILE A 152 -8.21 1.34 5.48
CA ILE A 152 -7.23 0.98 4.46
C ILE A 152 -6.60 -0.41 4.63
N ASP A 153 -7.15 -1.24 5.52
CA ASP A 153 -6.60 -2.56 5.86
C ASP A 153 -5.14 -2.50 6.34
N ALA A 154 -4.82 -1.57 7.25
CA ALA A 154 -3.51 -1.46 7.88
C ALA A 154 -3.58 -1.72 9.39
N ASP A 155 -2.66 -2.51 9.92
CA ASP A 155 -2.49 -2.71 11.35
C ASP A 155 -1.80 -1.48 11.98
N PHE A 156 -2.48 -0.82 12.92
CA PHE A 156 -1.97 0.37 13.60
C PHE A 156 -0.92 -0.03 14.65
N THR A 157 0.36 -0.05 14.26
CA THR A 157 1.43 -0.69 15.04
C THR A 157 2.25 0.26 15.90
N HIS A 158 2.33 1.55 15.55
CA HIS A 158 3.24 2.46 16.26
C HIS A 158 2.76 3.91 16.22
N VAL A 159 3.09 4.62 17.31
CA VAL A 159 2.81 6.05 17.48
C VAL A 159 4.07 6.74 17.99
N LEU A 160 4.48 7.83 17.35
CA LEU A 160 5.54 8.69 17.80
C LEU A 160 5.01 10.12 17.92
N THR A 161 4.99 10.64 19.15
CA THR A 161 4.40 11.94 19.43
C THR A 161 5.32 12.78 20.31
N TYR A 162 5.41 14.07 20.00
CA TYR A 162 6.14 15.06 20.79
C TYR A 162 5.24 16.24 21.13
N ARG A 163 5.37 16.79 22.34
CA ARG A 163 4.63 17.95 22.83
C ARG A 163 5.56 19.06 23.29
N GLY A 164 5.06 20.30 23.35
CA GLY A 164 5.85 21.45 23.77
C GLY A 164 6.86 21.90 22.71
N ILE A 165 6.66 21.59 21.42
CA ILE A 165 7.58 21.93 20.35
C ILE A 165 6.89 22.89 19.38
N GLU A 166 7.10 24.20 19.56
CA GLU A 166 6.44 25.25 18.79
C GLU A 166 7.30 25.77 17.62
N ALA A 167 8.54 26.14 17.88
CA ALA A 167 9.39 26.76 16.87
C ALA A 167 9.63 25.80 15.68
N LYS A 168 9.64 26.35 14.48
CA LYS A 168 9.82 25.59 13.23
C LYS A 168 11.13 24.81 13.24
N GLY A 169 11.06 23.50 12.99
CA GLY A 169 12.21 22.60 12.96
C GLY A 169 12.82 22.27 14.32
N ALA A 170 12.22 22.75 15.41
CA ALA A 170 12.74 22.53 16.78
C ALA A 170 12.70 21.06 17.20
N VAL A 171 11.86 20.21 16.55
CA VAL A 171 11.85 18.76 16.78
C VAL A 171 13.21 18.11 16.57
N ARG A 172 14.08 18.68 15.73
CA ARG A 172 15.46 18.17 15.52
C ARG A 172 16.31 18.21 16.78
N LYS A 173 15.97 19.10 17.72
CA LYS A 173 16.69 19.25 18.99
C LYS A 173 16.07 18.39 20.11
N GLN A 174 15.02 17.63 19.80
CA GLN A 174 14.38 16.75 20.77
C GLN A 174 15.36 15.66 21.21
N ALA A 175 15.60 15.57 22.51
CA ALA A 175 16.43 14.51 23.07
C ALA A 175 15.82 13.14 22.73
N GLY A 176 16.65 12.21 22.25
CA GLY A 176 16.21 10.86 21.89
C GLY A 176 15.58 10.71 20.49
N LEU A 177 15.35 11.79 19.72
CA LEU A 177 14.71 11.71 18.42
C LEU A 177 15.33 10.63 17.49
N ALA A 178 16.66 10.59 17.42
CA ALA A 178 17.35 9.62 16.54
C ALA A 178 17.12 8.18 17.03
N ALA A 179 17.13 7.95 18.34
CA ALA A 179 16.84 6.63 18.92
C ALA A 179 15.38 6.21 18.71
N ASP A 180 14.44 7.15 18.86
CA ASP A 180 13.00 6.90 18.62
C ASP A 180 12.73 6.55 17.16
N ILE A 181 13.39 7.26 16.22
CA ILE A 181 13.30 6.95 14.77
C ILE A 181 13.89 5.56 14.49
N GLU A 182 15.07 5.26 15.02
CA GLU A 182 15.69 3.94 14.83
C GLU A 182 14.80 2.82 15.38
N ALA A 183 14.29 2.97 16.60
CA ALA A 183 13.37 2.01 17.20
C ALA A 183 12.09 1.84 16.36
N THR A 184 11.57 2.92 15.75
CA THR A 184 10.44 2.85 14.85
C THR A 184 10.79 2.06 13.58
N VAL A 185 11.95 2.27 12.98
CA VAL A 185 12.44 1.54 11.80
C VAL A 185 12.63 0.06 12.13
N GLU A 186 13.28 -0.27 13.24
CA GLU A 186 13.47 -1.65 13.68
C GLU A 186 12.13 -2.39 13.87
N LYS A 187 11.15 -1.72 14.47
CA LYS A 187 9.84 -2.32 14.74
C LYS A 187 8.95 -2.45 13.51
N THR A 188 8.98 -1.48 12.58
CA THR A 188 7.96 -1.39 11.52
C THR A 188 8.48 -1.62 10.10
N VAL A 189 9.78 -1.41 9.86
CA VAL A 189 10.39 -1.50 8.53
C VAL A 189 11.18 -2.79 8.36
N ARG A 190 12.09 -3.11 9.30
CA ARG A 190 12.97 -4.29 9.19
C ARG A 190 12.23 -5.61 8.98
N PRO A 191 11.14 -5.93 9.71
CA PRO A 191 10.41 -7.17 9.48
C PRO A 191 9.83 -7.28 8.06
N LEU A 192 9.44 -6.15 7.47
CA LEU A 192 8.88 -6.11 6.12
C LEU A 192 9.96 -6.20 5.02
N LEU A 193 11.18 -5.74 5.29
CA LEU A 193 12.33 -5.85 4.36
C LEU A 193 12.87 -7.28 4.25
N ASN A 194 12.75 -8.08 5.30
CA ASN A 194 13.28 -9.43 5.35
C ASN A 194 12.47 -10.45 4.54
N ARG A 195 11.33 -10.08 3.97
CA ARG A 195 10.51 -10.95 3.13
C ARG A 195 11.17 -11.20 1.78
N LYS A 196 11.12 -12.45 1.27
CA LYS A 196 11.56 -12.76 -0.10
C LYS A 196 10.65 -12.03 -1.11
N ARG A 197 11.25 -11.36 -2.09
CA ARG A 197 10.54 -10.51 -3.06
C ARG A 197 10.25 -11.32 -4.32
N VAL A 198 8.98 -11.55 -4.61
CA VAL A 198 8.52 -12.38 -5.73
C VAL A 198 7.76 -11.51 -6.73
N LEU A 199 8.24 -11.49 -7.97
CA LEU A 199 7.61 -10.77 -9.07
C LEU A 199 6.92 -11.76 -10.03
N PHE A 200 5.62 -11.64 -10.17
CA PHE A 200 4.84 -12.39 -11.14
C PHE A 200 4.74 -11.61 -12.45
N LEU A 201 5.13 -12.23 -13.56
CA LEU A 201 5.11 -11.61 -14.88
C LEU A 201 4.21 -12.36 -15.84
N SER A 202 3.45 -11.63 -16.64
CA SER A 202 2.70 -12.17 -17.78
C SER A 202 2.75 -11.21 -18.97
N SER A 203 2.27 -11.62 -20.13
CA SER A 203 2.36 -10.80 -21.34
C SER A 203 1.76 -9.41 -21.14
N HIS A 204 0.53 -9.32 -20.62
CA HIS A 204 -0.20 -8.04 -20.50
C HIS A 204 -0.42 -7.56 -19.06
N GLY A 205 -0.10 -8.37 -18.05
CA GLY A 205 -0.30 -8.00 -16.64
C GLY A 205 -1.75 -7.72 -16.23
N ALA A 206 -2.72 -8.15 -17.04
CA ALA A 206 -4.15 -7.85 -16.81
C ALA A 206 -4.90 -8.96 -16.05
N CYS A 207 -4.44 -10.21 -16.13
CA CYS A 207 -5.18 -11.37 -15.60
C CYS A 207 -4.29 -12.27 -14.72
N ARG A 208 -3.42 -13.11 -15.31
CA ARG A 208 -2.65 -14.16 -14.62
C ARG A 208 -1.72 -13.59 -13.53
N ALA A 209 -0.85 -12.67 -13.88
CA ALA A 209 0.14 -12.13 -12.95
C ALA A 209 -0.49 -11.37 -11.76
N PRO A 210 -1.48 -10.46 -11.95
CA PRO A 210 -2.12 -9.81 -10.81
C PRO A 210 -2.93 -10.77 -9.94
N MET A 211 -3.60 -11.78 -10.52
CA MET A 211 -4.28 -12.83 -9.75
C MET A 211 -3.30 -13.60 -8.87
N ALA A 212 -2.19 -14.08 -9.45
CA ALA A 212 -1.17 -14.82 -8.72
C ALA A 212 -0.49 -13.99 -7.63
N ALA A 213 -0.12 -12.75 -7.92
CA ALA A 213 0.47 -11.86 -6.93
C ALA A 213 -0.47 -11.56 -5.76
N ALA A 214 -1.76 -11.35 -6.03
CA ALA A 214 -2.75 -11.11 -4.98
C ALA A 214 -2.96 -12.35 -4.09
N MET A 215 -3.09 -13.53 -4.68
CA MET A 215 -3.23 -14.79 -3.94
C MET A 215 -1.97 -15.11 -3.13
N ALA A 216 -0.79 -14.94 -3.72
CA ALA A 216 0.49 -15.14 -3.05
C ALA A 216 0.66 -14.19 -1.86
N GLN A 217 0.35 -12.90 -2.05
CA GLN A 217 0.43 -11.91 -1.00
C GLN A 217 -0.56 -12.18 0.14
N GLN A 218 -1.80 -12.58 -0.18
CA GLN A 218 -2.81 -12.87 0.83
C GLN A 218 -2.45 -14.10 1.68
N ARG A 219 -1.94 -15.18 1.06
CA ARG A 219 -1.66 -16.45 1.76
C ARG A 219 -0.30 -16.49 2.43
N TYR A 220 0.70 -15.84 1.82
CA TYR A 220 2.11 -15.98 2.22
C TYR A 220 2.81 -14.64 2.49
N GLY A 221 2.04 -13.55 2.61
CA GLY A 221 2.55 -12.18 2.73
C GLY A 221 3.47 -11.93 3.91
N GLU A 222 3.41 -12.74 4.97
CA GLU A 222 4.36 -12.67 6.09
C GLU A 222 5.78 -13.11 5.70
N ARG A 223 5.91 -14.00 4.71
CA ARG A 223 7.17 -14.58 4.24
C ARG A 223 7.68 -13.96 2.95
N ILE A 224 6.74 -13.53 2.09
CA ILE A 224 7.07 -12.95 0.79
C ILE A 224 6.45 -11.56 0.62
N ARG A 225 7.05 -10.75 -0.24
CA ARG A 225 6.43 -9.58 -0.84
C ARG A 225 6.16 -9.87 -2.31
N ALA A 226 4.89 -10.08 -2.66
CA ALA A 226 4.47 -10.37 -4.02
C ALA A 226 4.09 -9.07 -4.76
N ALA A 227 4.54 -8.94 -6.00
CA ALA A 227 4.14 -7.90 -6.94
C ALA A 227 3.90 -8.51 -8.32
N PHE A 228 3.34 -7.74 -9.24
CA PHE A 228 3.13 -8.18 -10.62
C PHE A 228 3.57 -7.13 -11.62
N GLY A 229 3.89 -7.58 -12.83
CA GLY A 229 4.25 -6.73 -13.96
C GLY A 229 3.87 -7.38 -15.29
N ALA A 230 4.12 -6.67 -16.38
CA ALA A 230 3.77 -7.06 -17.73
C ALA A 230 4.94 -6.83 -18.70
N MET A 231 5.08 -7.68 -19.69
CA MET A 231 6.02 -7.46 -20.80
C MET A 231 5.51 -6.34 -21.74
N SER A 232 4.19 -6.22 -21.89
CA SER A 232 3.49 -5.16 -22.64
C SER A 232 2.20 -4.85 -21.90
N PRO A 233 2.17 -3.86 -20.99
CA PRO A 233 1.06 -3.66 -20.06
C PRO A 233 -0.23 -3.27 -20.76
N ALA A 234 -1.33 -3.90 -20.38
CA ALA A 234 -2.68 -3.46 -20.72
C ALA A 234 -3.00 -2.16 -19.95
N SER A 235 -4.01 -1.43 -20.40
CA SER A 235 -4.47 -0.19 -19.74
C SER A 235 -5.09 -0.45 -18.37
N GLU A 236 -5.77 -1.62 -18.21
CA GLU A 236 -6.55 -1.97 -17.03
C GLU A 236 -6.46 -3.46 -16.72
N LEU A 237 -6.82 -3.84 -15.49
CA LEU A 237 -7.03 -5.24 -15.13
C LEU A 237 -8.24 -5.83 -15.86
N SER A 238 -8.19 -7.11 -16.16
CA SER A 238 -9.32 -7.85 -16.74
C SER A 238 -10.52 -7.83 -15.79
N ALA A 239 -11.64 -7.29 -16.24
CA ALA A 239 -12.86 -7.22 -15.43
C ALA A 239 -13.36 -8.62 -14.99
N PRO A 240 -13.37 -9.68 -15.83
CA PRO A 240 -13.69 -11.04 -15.38
C PRO A 240 -12.74 -11.55 -14.29
N MET A 241 -11.45 -11.25 -14.38
CA MET A 241 -10.49 -11.61 -13.33
C MET A 241 -10.80 -10.89 -12.02
N VAL A 242 -11.06 -9.58 -12.08
CA VAL A 242 -11.44 -8.77 -10.89
C VAL A 242 -12.70 -9.33 -10.24
N GLN A 243 -13.71 -9.72 -11.01
CA GLN A 243 -14.92 -10.35 -10.51
C GLN A 243 -14.66 -11.73 -9.89
N ALA A 244 -13.83 -12.56 -10.52
CA ALA A 244 -13.45 -13.87 -9.97
C ALA A 244 -12.73 -13.73 -8.62
N MET A 245 -11.84 -12.76 -8.48
CA MET A 245 -11.17 -12.48 -7.22
C MET A 245 -12.14 -11.93 -6.16
N ALA A 246 -13.09 -11.07 -6.55
CA ALA A 246 -14.12 -10.56 -5.66
C ALA A 246 -15.03 -11.66 -5.11
N ARG A 247 -15.38 -12.69 -5.90
CA ARG A 247 -16.17 -13.85 -5.44
C ARG A 247 -15.49 -14.61 -4.29
N VAL A 248 -14.18 -14.56 -4.20
CA VAL A 248 -13.41 -15.16 -3.09
C VAL A 248 -12.94 -14.12 -2.05
N GLY A 249 -13.56 -12.93 -2.07
CA GLY A 249 -13.33 -11.88 -1.07
C GLY A 249 -12.02 -11.09 -1.23
N VAL A 250 -11.36 -11.15 -2.39
CA VAL A 250 -10.09 -10.44 -2.66
C VAL A 250 -10.34 -9.15 -3.42
N ASP A 251 -9.86 -8.02 -2.88
CA ASP A 251 -10.00 -6.70 -3.48
C ASP A 251 -8.88 -6.39 -4.48
N MET A 252 -9.23 -6.33 -5.76
CA MET A 252 -8.31 -5.96 -6.84
C MET A 252 -8.42 -4.48 -7.27
N ALA A 253 -9.28 -3.69 -6.62
CA ALA A 253 -9.50 -2.30 -7.02
C ALA A 253 -8.26 -1.41 -6.83
N PHE A 254 -8.20 -0.38 -7.68
CA PHE A 254 -7.15 0.64 -7.69
C PHE A 254 -5.75 0.13 -8.02
N ARG A 255 -5.62 -1.10 -8.55
CA ARG A 255 -4.40 -1.65 -9.11
C ARG A 255 -4.43 -1.54 -10.62
N LYS A 256 -3.26 -1.31 -11.23
CA LYS A 256 -3.10 -1.20 -12.69
C LYS A 256 -1.96 -2.08 -13.15
N PRO A 257 -2.04 -2.64 -14.37
CA PRO A 257 -0.89 -3.24 -15.02
C PRO A 257 0.27 -2.23 -15.09
N MET A 258 1.49 -2.71 -14.81
CA MET A 258 2.69 -1.88 -14.87
C MET A 258 3.75 -2.60 -15.71
N ASP A 259 4.60 -1.85 -16.36
CA ASP A 259 5.71 -2.41 -17.11
C ASP A 259 6.63 -3.24 -16.22
N HIS A 260 7.19 -4.32 -16.77
CA HIS A 260 8.07 -5.22 -16.00
C HIS A 260 9.33 -4.53 -15.48
N GLN A 261 9.89 -3.55 -16.22
CA GLN A 261 11.06 -2.80 -15.77
C GLN A 261 10.72 -1.92 -14.57
N ASP A 262 9.57 -1.22 -14.61
CA ASP A 262 9.09 -0.42 -13.48
C ASP A 262 8.79 -1.30 -12.26
N ALA A 263 8.17 -2.46 -12.49
CA ALA A 263 7.89 -3.43 -11.43
C ALA A 263 9.18 -4.00 -10.81
N MET A 264 10.19 -4.32 -11.63
CA MET A 264 11.51 -4.76 -11.17
C MET A 264 12.24 -3.67 -10.40
N HIS A 265 12.19 -2.44 -10.89
CA HIS A 265 12.84 -1.30 -10.23
C HIS A 265 12.23 -1.04 -8.84
N GLY A 266 10.91 -1.07 -8.76
CA GLY A 266 10.18 -0.85 -7.50
C GLY A 266 10.34 -1.98 -6.47
N LEU A 267 10.48 -3.23 -6.92
CA LEU A 267 10.56 -4.40 -6.03
C LEU A 267 12.00 -4.91 -5.82
N THR A 268 12.87 -4.87 -6.84
CA THR A 268 14.17 -5.56 -6.87
C THR A 268 13.99 -7.04 -6.51
N PRO A 269 13.37 -7.87 -7.37
CA PRO A 269 12.91 -9.20 -7.01
C PRO A 269 14.07 -10.17 -6.72
N ASP A 270 13.86 -11.08 -5.78
CA ASP A 270 14.72 -12.23 -5.51
C ASP A 270 14.31 -13.43 -6.37
N LEU A 271 13.05 -13.45 -6.82
CA LEU A 271 12.47 -14.50 -7.65
C LEU A 271 11.47 -13.89 -8.65
N ILE A 272 11.56 -14.33 -9.90
CA ILE A 272 10.59 -14.01 -10.94
C ILE A 272 9.82 -15.27 -11.32
N VAL A 273 8.49 -15.18 -11.36
CA VAL A 273 7.61 -16.21 -11.88
C VAL A 273 7.05 -15.75 -13.22
N GLY A 274 7.47 -16.38 -14.31
CA GLY A 274 7.03 -16.07 -15.68
C GLY A 274 5.84 -16.93 -16.09
N MET A 275 4.73 -16.32 -16.52
CA MET A 275 3.48 -17.00 -16.88
C MET A 275 3.23 -17.00 -18.37
N GLY A 276 3.15 -18.21 -18.95
CA GLY A 276 2.92 -18.44 -20.38
C GLY A 276 4.18 -18.24 -21.23
N THR A 277 4.04 -18.41 -22.54
CA THR A 277 5.14 -18.44 -23.50
C THR A 277 5.77 -17.07 -23.80
N GLY A 278 5.07 -15.98 -23.47
CA GLY A 278 5.51 -14.60 -23.72
C GLY A 278 6.53 -14.06 -22.69
N VAL A 279 6.83 -14.82 -21.62
CA VAL A 279 7.79 -14.45 -20.59
C VAL A 279 8.83 -15.56 -20.45
N ASN A 280 10.09 -15.26 -20.74
CA ASN A 280 11.18 -16.25 -20.70
C ASN A 280 12.37 -15.74 -19.88
N ALA A 281 13.21 -16.68 -19.41
CA ALA A 281 14.34 -16.40 -18.52
C ALA A 281 15.45 -15.51 -19.17
N ARG A 282 15.52 -15.42 -20.51
CA ARG A 282 16.64 -14.73 -21.19
C ARG A 282 16.77 -13.24 -20.82
N GLY A 283 15.65 -12.59 -20.49
CA GLY A 283 15.62 -11.19 -20.03
C GLY A 283 16.01 -11.00 -18.57
N PHE A 284 16.20 -12.07 -17.78
CA PHE A 284 16.30 -12.00 -16.32
C PHE A 284 17.46 -12.83 -15.74
N ALA A 285 18.57 -12.92 -16.48
CA ALA A 285 19.70 -13.82 -16.20
C ALA A 285 20.35 -13.71 -14.80
N GLN A 286 20.10 -12.63 -14.06
CA GLN A 286 20.66 -12.38 -12.73
C GLN A 286 19.67 -12.66 -11.58
N VAL A 287 18.44 -13.09 -11.90
CA VAL A 287 17.38 -13.35 -10.91
C VAL A 287 16.88 -14.77 -11.08
N GLU A 288 16.63 -15.47 -10.00
CA GLU A 288 16.00 -16.79 -10.03
C GLU A 288 14.69 -16.72 -10.81
N PHE A 289 14.50 -17.60 -11.81
CA PHE A 289 13.34 -17.59 -12.71
C PHE A 289 12.64 -18.94 -12.71
N VAL A 290 11.34 -18.92 -12.41
CA VAL A 290 10.47 -20.11 -12.42
C VAL A 290 9.39 -19.93 -13.50
N PRO A 291 9.36 -20.77 -14.55
CA PRO A 291 8.31 -20.73 -15.56
C PRO A 291 7.04 -21.45 -15.06
N TRP A 292 5.90 -20.79 -15.19
CA TRP A 292 4.60 -21.41 -15.03
C TRP A 292 3.92 -21.54 -16.41
N PRO A 293 3.65 -22.77 -16.90
CA PRO A 293 3.08 -23.01 -18.23
C PRO A 293 1.57 -22.73 -18.25
N LEU A 294 1.15 -21.59 -17.74
CA LEU A 294 -0.24 -21.15 -17.71
C LEU A 294 -0.58 -20.39 -19.00
N ALA A 295 -1.42 -21.01 -19.84
CA ALA A 295 -1.90 -20.39 -21.08
C ALA A 295 -2.76 -19.13 -20.80
N GLU A 296 -2.87 -18.24 -21.79
CA GLU A 296 -3.89 -17.18 -21.75
C GLU A 296 -5.27 -17.83 -21.64
N PRO A 297 -6.18 -17.27 -20.82
CA PRO A 297 -7.56 -17.74 -20.76
C PRO A 297 -8.22 -17.66 -22.15
N ALA A 298 -8.78 -18.77 -22.61
CA ALA A 298 -9.44 -18.85 -23.91
C ALA A 298 -10.80 -18.12 -23.94
N ALA A 299 -11.40 -17.89 -22.78
CA ALA A 299 -12.67 -17.19 -22.59
C ALA A 299 -12.64 -16.34 -21.33
N SER A 300 -13.57 -15.39 -21.25
CA SER A 300 -13.72 -14.47 -20.12
C SER A 300 -14.88 -14.85 -19.20
N ASP A 301 -15.39 -16.10 -19.29
CA ASP A 301 -16.47 -16.59 -18.44
C ASP A 301 -15.97 -16.99 -17.04
N ASP A 302 -16.90 -17.04 -16.11
CA ASP A 302 -16.64 -17.34 -14.71
C ASP A 302 -15.94 -18.69 -14.49
N ALA A 303 -16.34 -19.72 -15.21
CA ALA A 303 -15.76 -21.05 -15.08
C ALA A 303 -14.29 -21.09 -15.53
N THR A 304 -13.95 -20.35 -16.58
CA THR A 304 -12.56 -20.22 -17.06
C THR A 304 -11.71 -19.46 -16.04
N MET A 305 -12.22 -18.38 -15.45
CA MET A 305 -11.51 -17.62 -14.42
C MET A 305 -11.32 -18.43 -13.14
N ASP A 306 -12.31 -19.22 -12.74
CA ASP A 306 -12.20 -20.08 -11.55
C ASP A 306 -11.21 -21.23 -11.78
N ARG A 307 -11.17 -21.85 -12.97
CA ARG A 307 -10.13 -22.85 -13.33
C ARG A 307 -8.74 -22.23 -13.28
N LEU A 308 -8.56 -21.03 -13.83
CA LEU A 308 -7.28 -20.33 -13.78
C LEU A 308 -6.85 -20.05 -12.33
N ARG A 309 -7.77 -19.58 -11.49
CA ARG A 309 -7.50 -19.32 -10.07
C ARG A 309 -7.04 -20.58 -9.34
N LEU A 310 -7.74 -21.73 -9.56
CA LEU A 310 -7.36 -23.01 -8.97
C LEU A 310 -5.99 -23.50 -9.47
N ALA A 311 -5.71 -23.35 -10.77
CA ALA A 311 -4.40 -23.70 -11.32
C ALA A 311 -3.27 -22.86 -10.71
N ILE A 312 -3.48 -21.55 -10.54
CA ILE A 312 -2.54 -20.65 -9.86
C ILE A 312 -2.34 -21.08 -8.41
N GLU A 313 -3.40 -21.46 -7.70
CA GLU A 313 -3.33 -21.92 -6.31
C GLU A 313 -2.43 -23.15 -6.18
N MET A 314 -2.59 -24.14 -7.03
CA MET A 314 -1.73 -25.35 -7.05
C MET A 314 -0.26 -25.00 -7.31
N HIS A 315 0.01 -24.12 -8.26
CA HIS A 315 1.37 -23.65 -8.54
C HIS A 315 1.99 -22.87 -7.38
N LEU A 316 1.19 -22.06 -6.68
CA LEU A 316 1.66 -21.33 -5.49
C LEU A 316 2.04 -22.30 -4.36
N ASP A 317 1.23 -23.31 -4.10
CA ASP A 317 1.53 -24.30 -3.06
C ASP A 317 2.83 -25.05 -3.36
N GLY A 318 3.07 -25.45 -4.62
CA GLY A 318 4.33 -26.06 -5.06
C GLY A 318 5.53 -25.11 -4.93
N LEU A 319 5.37 -23.84 -5.34
CA LEU A 319 6.42 -22.83 -5.26
C LEU A 319 6.85 -22.60 -3.81
N MET A 320 5.89 -22.49 -2.90
CA MET A 320 6.16 -22.17 -1.50
C MET A 320 6.77 -23.32 -0.70
N GLN A 321 6.64 -24.56 -1.14
CA GLN A 321 7.36 -25.70 -0.58
C GLN A 321 8.86 -25.66 -0.90
N GLY A 322 9.27 -25.07 -2.04
CA GLY A 322 10.66 -24.92 -2.45
C GLY A 322 11.32 -23.59 -2.08
N VAL A 323 10.54 -22.60 -1.66
CA VAL A 323 11.02 -21.24 -1.35
C VAL A 323 11.33 -21.03 0.16
N VAL A 324 11.02 -22.00 1.00
CA VAL A 324 11.18 -21.94 2.48
C VAL A 324 12.13 -23.01 2.96
#